data_40dc0da32c6d45f0d37baf5dd64adf94
#
_entry.id   40dc0da32c6d45f0d37baf5dd64adf94
#
_cell.length_a   1.000
_cell.length_b   1.000
_cell.length_c   1.000
_cell.angle_alpha   90.00
_cell.angle_beta   90.00
_cell.angle_gamma   90.00
#
_symmetry.space_group_name_H-M   'P 1'
#
loop_
_entity.id
_entity.type
_entity.pdbx_description
1 polymer ?
#
loop_
_entity_poly.entity_id
_entity_poly.type
_entity_poly.pdbx_seq_one_letter_code
_entity_poly.pdbx_strand_id
1 'polypeptide(L)'
;NSWEKALQDGWVEDENLFEIEEAAHRGTIIQYLLSDAGQIQAWPTVEANLSKGDALYFSHGFGIVFHEHTSIVPPENVDVMLVAPKGSGLTVRTHFQAGRGINASFAVHQNFTGQARERCIATAFAIGSGHLFETTFEKEVHSDLTGERCVLMGLLQGAFLAQYEVLREHGHSPSEAYNETIEEALQSLYPLISERGMDWMYANCSTTAQRGALDWAPKFRDTLKPVIEDCYQKVISGEEAKIAINSNSKSDYRQQLDKELNDVNNQEMWVAGKVLRQLRPENL
;
A
#
# COMPACT_ATOMS: atom_id res chain seq x y z
N ASN A 1 -3.02 -8.70 19.38
CA ASN A 1 -4.05 -9.59 18.88
C ASN A 1 -5.23 -8.74 18.35
N SER A 2 -5.71 -9.02 17.13
CA SER A 2 -6.79 -8.26 16.50
C SER A 2 -8.12 -8.41 17.25
N TRP A 3 -8.36 -9.55 17.87
CA TRP A 3 -9.56 -9.83 18.67
C TRP A 3 -9.67 -8.91 19.88
N GLU A 4 -8.61 -8.82 20.68
CA GLU A 4 -8.57 -7.93 21.84
C GLU A 4 -8.77 -6.46 21.46
N LYS A 5 -8.18 -6.05 20.33
CA LYS A 5 -8.38 -4.70 19.80
C LYS A 5 -9.83 -4.46 19.37
N ALA A 6 -10.48 -5.43 18.73
CA ALA A 6 -11.88 -5.33 18.34
C ALA A 6 -12.78 -5.17 19.59
N LEU A 7 -12.55 -5.94 20.64
CA LEU A 7 -13.26 -5.78 21.91
C LEU A 7 -13.07 -4.38 22.52
N GLN A 8 -11.84 -3.84 22.51
CA GLN A 8 -11.54 -2.48 22.98
C GLN A 8 -12.23 -1.41 22.12
N ASP A 9 -12.42 -1.65 20.82
CA ASP A 9 -13.11 -0.77 19.89
C ASP A 9 -14.66 -0.90 19.97
N GLY A 10 -15.18 -1.72 20.89
CA GLY A 10 -16.60 -1.85 21.18
C GLY A 10 -17.33 -2.97 20.44
N TRP A 11 -16.60 -3.89 19.78
CA TRP A 11 -17.19 -5.11 19.24
C TRP A 11 -17.57 -6.06 20.36
N VAL A 12 -18.65 -6.80 20.20
CA VAL A 12 -19.18 -7.71 21.23
C VAL A 12 -19.15 -9.15 20.71
N GLU A 13 -18.51 -10.04 21.49
CA GLU A 13 -18.42 -11.45 21.19
C GLU A 13 -19.80 -12.09 21.11
N ASP A 14 -20.00 -12.97 20.15
CA ASP A 14 -21.25 -13.65 19.81
C ASP A 14 -22.41 -12.74 19.34
N GLU A 15 -22.22 -11.42 19.28
CA GLU A 15 -23.20 -10.49 18.79
C GLU A 15 -22.80 -9.89 17.42
N ASN A 16 -21.58 -9.35 17.32
CA ASN A 16 -21.04 -8.73 16.11
C ASN A 16 -19.54 -9.01 15.92
N LEU A 17 -18.92 -9.78 16.81
CA LEU A 17 -17.56 -10.31 16.70
C LEU A 17 -17.61 -11.85 16.75
N PHE A 18 -17.17 -12.48 15.67
CA PHE A 18 -17.24 -13.93 15.48
C PHE A 18 -15.89 -14.46 14.99
N GLU A 19 -15.66 -15.76 15.17
CA GLU A 19 -14.60 -16.47 14.47
C GLU A 19 -14.85 -16.47 12.96
N ILE A 20 -13.80 -16.70 12.17
CA ILE A 20 -13.81 -16.57 10.70
C ILE A 20 -14.92 -17.41 10.08
N GLU A 21 -15.13 -18.65 10.55
CA GLU A 21 -16.15 -19.56 10.05
C GLU A 21 -17.55 -18.95 10.17
N GLU A 22 -17.93 -18.55 11.37
CA GLU A 22 -19.25 -17.99 11.64
C GLU A 22 -19.44 -16.62 10.97
N ALA A 23 -18.38 -15.78 10.94
CA ALA A 23 -18.42 -14.48 10.25
C ALA A 23 -18.65 -14.66 8.74
N ALA A 24 -17.98 -15.61 8.11
CA ALA A 24 -18.16 -15.92 6.69
C ALA A 24 -19.54 -16.50 6.40
N HIS A 25 -20.04 -17.39 7.27
CA HIS A 25 -21.37 -17.98 7.14
C HIS A 25 -22.52 -16.96 7.23
N ARG A 26 -22.38 -15.95 8.08
CA ARG A 26 -23.40 -14.89 8.27
C ARG A 26 -23.31 -13.76 7.26
N GLY A 27 -22.12 -13.53 6.69
CA GLY A 27 -21.87 -12.43 5.78
C GLY A 27 -22.51 -12.65 4.41
N THR A 28 -23.07 -11.61 3.82
CA THR A 28 -23.47 -11.58 2.40
C THR A 28 -22.46 -10.83 1.53
N ILE A 29 -21.63 -9.97 2.15
CA ILE A 29 -20.43 -9.37 1.57
C ILE A 29 -19.29 -9.70 2.52
N ILE A 30 -18.44 -10.61 2.12
CA ILE A 30 -17.29 -11.07 2.90
C ILE A 30 -16.08 -10.19 2.52
N GLN A 31 -15.73 -9.24 3.39
CA GLN A 31 -14.55 -8.40 3.21
C GLN A 31 -13.30 -9.18 3.62
N TYR A 32 -12.64 -9.78 2.64
CA TYR A 32 -11.50 -10.68 2.83
C TYR A 32 -10.19 -9.87 2.93
N LEU A 33 -10.02 -9.15 4.05
CA LEU A 33 -8.97 -8.15 4.26
C LEU A 33 -7.80 -8.66 5.13
N LEU A 34 -7.57 -9.96 5.14
CA LEU A 34 -6.39 -10.56 5.77
C LEU A 34 -5.13 -10.27 4.95
N SER A 35 -3.95 -10.41 5.56
CA SER A 35 -2.70 -10.46 4.79
C SER A 35 -2.71 -11.64 3.80
N ASP A 36 -1.91 -11.57 2.73
CA ASP A 36 -1.92 -12.63 1.70
C ASP A 36 -1.68 -14.03 2.28
N ALA A 37 -0.72 -14.17 3.20
CA ALA A 37 -0.50 -15.42 3.92
C ALA A 37 -1.70 -15.81 4.80
N GLY A 38 -2.37 -14.84 5.41
CA GLY A 38 -3.59 -15.06 6.19
C GLY A 38 -4.77 -15.47 5.30
N GLN A 39 -4.88 -14.88 4.10
CA GLN A 39 -5.87 -15.29 3.11
C GLN A 39 -5.65 -16.73 2.68
N ILE A 40 -4.43 -17.12 2.34
CA ILE A 40 -4.09 -18.50 1.96
C ILE A 40 -4.48 -19.48 3.09
N GLN A 41 -4.13 -19.15 4.32
CA GLN A 41 -4.40 -20.00 5.48
C GLN A 41 -5.90 -20.14 5.78
N ALA A 42 -6.67 -19.05 5.68
CA ALA A 42 -8.09 -19.02 6.01
C ALA A 42 -9.00 -19.46 4.85
N TRP A 43 -8.46 -19.55 3.63
CA TRP A 43 -9.27 -19.82 2.43
C TRP A 43 -10.16 -21.04 2.53
N PRO A 44 -9.68 -22.24 2.95
CA PRO A 44 -10.54 -23.42 3.04
C PRO A 44 -11.76 -23.23 3.94
N THR A 45 -11.59 -22.46 5.04
CA THR A 45 -12.69 -22.15 5.95
C THR A 45 -13.67 -21.17 5.33
N VAL A 46 -13.17 -20.11 4.70
CA VAL A 46 -14.02 -19.10 4.06
C VAL A 46 -14.77 -19.69 2.89
N GLU A 47 -14.09 -20.42 1.99
CA GLU A 47 -14.70 -21.08 0.82
C GLU A 47 -15.86 -21.99 1.21
N ALA A 48 -15.67 -22.81 2.25
CA ALA A 48 -16.69 -23.76 2.73
C ALA A 48 -17.94 -23.08 3.29
N ASN A 49 -17.86 -21.80 3.66
CA ASN A 49 -18.95 -21.02 4.24
C ASN A 49 -19.55 -19.97 3.29
N LEU A 50 -19.07 -19.89 2.05
CA LEU A 50 -19.69 -19.02 1.03
C LEU A 50 -21.02 -19.60 0.55
N SER A 51 -22.04 -18.75 0.52
CA SER A 51 -23.36 -19.09 0.01
C SER A 51 -23.59 -18.53 -1.40
N LYS A 52 -24.49 -19.16 -2.13
CA LYS A 52 -24.88 -18.70 -3.47
C LYS A 52 -25.38 -17.24 -3.44
N GLY A 53 -24.74 -16.40 -4.23
CA GLY A 53 -25.07 -14.98 -4.35
C GLY A 53 -24.34 -14.06 -3.38
N ASP A 54 -23.48 -14.60 -2.51
CA ASP A 54 -22.57 -13.80 -1.69
C ASP A 54 -21.58 -13.03 -2.57
N ALA A 55 -20.95 -12.02 -1.98
CA ALA A 55 -19.88 -11.29 -2.62
C ALA A 55 -18.60 -11.43 -1.81
N LEU A 56 -17.55 -11.91 -2.46
CA LEU A 56 -16.19 -11.92 -1.92
C LEU A 56 -15.49 -10.63 -2.33
N TYR A 57 -15.10 -9.83 -1.34
CA TYR A 57 -14.54 -8.49 -1.53
C TYR A 57 -13.06 -8.45 -1.13
N PHE A 58 -12.25 -7.83 -1.98
CA PHE A 58 -10.83 -7.59 -1.76
C PHE A 58 -10.51 -6.09 -1.81
N SER A 59 -9.50 -5.66 -1.05
CA SER A 59 -8.87 -4.34 -1.20
C SER A 59 -7.59 -4.39 -2.04
N HIS A 60 -7.08 -5.59 -2.34
CA HIS A 60 -5.98 -5.89 -3.23
C HIS A 60 -6.17 -7.28 -3.81
N GLY A 61 -6.01 -7.43 -5.11
CA GLY A 61 -6.39 -8.64 -5.83
C GLY A 61 -5.35 -9.77 -5.84
N PHE A 62 -4.31 -9.70 -5.03
CA PHE A 62 -3.16 -10.63 -5.01
C PHE A 62 -3.59 -12.10 -5.01
N GLY A 63 -4.46 -12.49 -4.07
CA GLY A 63 -4.90 -13.86 -3.91
C GLY A 63 -5.55 -14.44 -5.17
N ILE A 64 -6.32 -13.62 -5.90
CA ILE A 64 -7.02 -14.02 -7.12
C ILE A 64 -6.08 -14.05 -8.33
N VAL A 65 -5.25 -13.02 -8.50
CA VAL A 65 -4.35 -12.90 -9.67
C VAL A 65 -3.27 -13.99 -9.66
N PHE A 66 -2.75 -14.31 -8.48
CA PHE A 66 -1.73 -15.34 -8.31
C PHE A 66 -2.31 -16.65 -7.75
N HIS A 67 -3.52 -17.02 -8.18
CA HIS A 67 -4.22 -18.22 -7.68
C HIS A 67 -3.40 -19.52 -7.84
N GLU A 68 -2.52 -19.61 -8.83
CA GLU A 68 -1.58 -20.74 -8.98
C GLU A 68 -0.64 -20.92 -7.77
N HIS A 69 -0.42 -19.86 -7.00
CA HIS A 69 0.46 -19.86 -5.84
C HIS A 69 -0.32 -19.79 -4.52
N THR A 70 -1.51 -19.21 -4.54
CA THR A 70 -2.34 -19.01 -3.35
C THR A 70 -3.42 -20.10 -3.18
N SER A 71 -3.78 -20.78 -4.26
CA SER A 71 -4.92 -21.72 -4.33
C SER A 71 -6.27 -21.06 -4.00
N ILE A 72 -6.37 -19.72 -4.07
CA ILE A 72 -7.64 -19.00 -3.84
C ILE A 72 -8.41 -18.95 -5.15
N VAL A 73 -9.38 -19.85 -5.30
CA VAL A 73 -10.26 -19.96 -6.46
C VAL A 73 -11.70 -19.89 -5.99
N PRO A 74 -12.37 -18.72 -6.10
CA PRO A 74 -13.75 -18.57 -5.66
C PRO A 74 -14.71 -19.47 -6.43
N PRO A 75 -15.78 -20.01 -5.78
CA PRO A 75 -16.80 -20.79 -6.47
C PRO A 75 -17.57 -19.91 -7.47
N GLU A 76 -18.05 -20.52 -8.57
CA GLU A 76 -18.72 -19.82 -9.68
C GLU A 76 -20.04 -19.11 -9.29
N ASN A 77 -20.61 -19.46 -8.16
CA ASN A 77 -21.92 -18.99 -7.69
C ASN A 77 -21.86 -17.78 -6.74
N VAL A 78 -20.72 -17.06 -6.68
CA VAL A 78 -20.55 -15.83 -5.89
C VAL A 78 -20.09 -14.68 -6.78
N ASP A 79 -20.27 -13.45 -6.32
CA ASP A 79 -19.58 -12.30 -6.90
C ASP A 79 -18.14 -12.19 -6.35
N VAL A 80 -17.21 -11.75 -7.18
CA VAL A 80 -15.83 -11.45 -6.75
C VAL A 80 -15.49 -10.03 -7.16
N MET A 81 -15.24 -9.18 -6.18
CA MET A 81 -15.12 -7.75 -6.39
C MET A 81 -13.94 -7.16 -5.60
N LEU A 82 -13.46 -6.02 -6.08
CA LEU A 82 -12.34 -5.29 -5.51
C LEU A 82 -12.67 -3.81 -5.40
N VAL A 83 -12.34 -3.21 -4.28
CA VAL A 83 -12.18 -1.75 -4.14
C VAL A 83 -10.84 -1.51 -3.45
N ALA A 84 -9.91 -0.89 -4.16
CA ALA A 84 -8.54 -0.66 -3.71
C ALA A 84 -8.28 0.84 -3.50
N PRO A 85 -8.40 1.35 -2.27
CA PRO A 85 -8.00 2.72 -1.93
C PRO A 85 -6.51 2.91 -2.20
N LYS A 86 -6.14 4.03 -2.84
CA LYS A 86 -4.75 4.36 -3.16
C LYS A 86 -4.07 5.07 -1.98
N GLY A 87 -3.85 4.30 -0.90
CA GLY A 87 -3.23 4.76 0.34
C GLY A 87 -3.34 3.73 1.46
N SER A 88 -2.64 3.98 2.58
CA SER A 88 -2.67 3.08 3.72
C SER A 88 -4.05 3.04 4.40
N GLY A 89 -4.39 1.92 5.05
CA GLY A 89 -5.64 1.78 5.80
C GLY A 89 -5.81 2.85 6.89
N LEU A 90 -4.71 3.26 7.53
CA LEU A 90 -4.71 4.36 8.49
C LEU A 90 -5.14 5.68 7.84
N THR A 91 -4.62 5.99 6.66
CA THR A 91 -4.97 7.21 5.92
C THR A 91 -6.41 7.17 5.44
N VAL A 92 -6.91 6.02 4.97
CA VAL A 92 -8.33 5.82 4.63
C VAL A 92 -9.21 6.19 5.83
N ARG A 93 -8.91 5.64 7.01
CA ARG A 93 -9.69 5.91 8.23
C ARG A 93 -9.64 7.37 8.65
N THR A 94 -8.46 7.97 8.66
CA THR A 94 -8.27 9.38 9.05
C THR A 94 -9.00 10.34 8.11
N HIS A 95 -8.93 10.10 6.80
CA HIS A 95 -9.64 10.91 5.82
C HIS A 95 -11.15 10.73 5.94
N PHE A 96 -11.64 9.50 6.13
CA PHE A 96 -13.07 9.24 6.37
C PHE A 96 -13.59 10.03 7.55
N GLN A 97 -12.89 9.99 8.69
CA GLN A 97 -13.27 10.74 9.90
C GLN A 97 -13.26 12.25 9.69
N ALA A 98 -12.41 12.76 8.80
CA ALA A 98 -12.31 14.17 8.45
C ALA A 98 -13.29 14.60 7.33
N GLY A 99 -14.20 13.72 6.88
CA GLY A 99 -15.10 13.99 5.76
C GLY A 99 -14.40 14.15 4.41
N ARG A 100 -13.20 13.56 4.27
CA ARG A 100 -12.40 13.52 3.04
C ARG A 100 -12.28 12.08 2.55
N GLY A 101 -11.83 11.89 1.32
CA GLY A 101 -11.64 10.54 0.74
C GLY A 101 -10.33 10.39 0.00
N ILE A 102 -9.85 9.16 -0.09
CA ILE A 102 -8.74 8.76 -0.94
C ILE A 102 -9.31 8.19 -2.23
N ASN A 103 -8.69 8.47 -3.38
CA ASN A 103 -9.06 7.86 -4.64
C ASN A 103 -8.96 6.33 -4.53
N ALA A 104 -9.88 5.62 -5.16
CA ALA A 104 -9.87 4.18 -5.19
C ALA A 104 -10.15 3.64 -6.59
N SER A 105 -9.48 2.57 -6.94
CA SER A 105 -9.89 1.76 -8.10
C SER A 105 -10.92 0.72 -7.67
N PHE A 106 -11.78 0.31 -8.59
CA PHE A 106 -12.67 -0.83 -8.39
C PHE A 106 -12.65 -1.76 -9.60
N ALA A 107 -12.87 -3.05 -9.34
CA ALA A 107 -12.92 -4.08 -10.37
C ALA A 107 -13.88 -5.19 -10.01
N VAL A 108 -14.43 -5.84 -11.02
CA VAL A 108 -15.23 -7.06 -10.90
C VAL A 108 -14.48 -8.19 -11.61
N HIS A 109 -14.14 -9.23 -10.86
CA HIS A 109 -13.55 -10.45 -11.41
C HIS A 109 -14.65 -11.43 -11.83
N GLN A 110 -15.70 -11.58 -11.00
CA GLN A 110 -16.83 -12.48 -11.23
C GLN A 110 -18.13 -11.78 -10.85
N ASN A 111 -19.15 -11.89 -11.73
CA ASN A 111 -20.45 -11.23 -11.58
C ASN A 111 -21.58 -12.25 -11.71
N PHE A 112 -21.73 -13.10 -10.71
CA PHE A 112 -22.75 -14.13 -10.69
C PHE A 112 -24.17 -13.57 -10.53
N THR A 113 -24.32 -12.58 -9.65
CA THR A 113 -25.64 -11.97 -9.36
C THR A 113 -26.09 -10.97 -10.41
N GLY A 114 -25.19 -10.49 -11.27
CA GLY A 114 -25.42 -9.35 -12.14
C GLY A 114 -25.31 -7.98 -11.43
N GLN A 115 -24.97 -7.94 -10.13
CA GLN A 115 -24.94 -6.73 -9.30
C GLN A 115 -23.55 -6.43 -8.72
N ALA A 116 -22.52 -7.19 -9.09
CA ALA A 116 -21.18 -7.04 -8.51
C ALA A 116 -20.61 -5.60 -8.68
N ARG A 117 -20.88 -4.96 -9.83
CA ARG A 117 -20.42 -3.60 -10.09
C ARG A 117 -21.07 -2.58 -9.16
N GLU A 118 -22.38 -2.67 -8.97
CA GLU A 118 -23.15 -1.81 -8.06
C GLU A 118 -22.72 -2.02 -6.62
N ARG A 119 -22.46 -3.28 -6.21
CA ARG A 119 -21.92 -3.62 -4.89
C ARG A 119 -20.52 -3.00 -4.68
N CYS A 120 -19.63 -3.05 -5.68
CA CYS A 120 -18.32 -2.37 -5.64
C CYS A 120 -18.49 -0.88 -5.37
N ILE A 121 -19.32 -0.21 -6.17
CA ILE A 121 -19.53 1.23 -6.08
C ILE A 121 -20.13 1.59 -4.71
N ALA A 122 -21.14 0.86 -4.25
CA ALA A 122 -21.75 1.08 -2.95
C ALA A 122 -20.73 0.90 -1.80
N THR A 123 -19.89 -0.14 -1.86
CA THR A 123 -18.84 -0.38 -0.88
C THR A 123 -17.79 0.74 -0.89
N ALA A 124 -17.38 1.21 -2.09
CA ALA A 124 -16.45 2.31 -2.23
C ALA A 124 -16.98 3.61 -1.60
N PHE A 125 -18.25 3.92 -1.79
CA PHE A 125 -18.89 5.05 -1.11
C PHE A 125 -18.96 4.85 0.41
N ALA A 126 -19.28 3.64 0.86
CA ALA A 126 -19.40 3.34 2.29
C ALA A 126 -18.09 3.50 3.06
N ILE A 127 -16.94 3.22 2.42
CA ILE A 127 -15.60 3.43 3.01
C ILE A 127 -15.08 4.86 2.81
N GLY A 128 -15.88 5.75 2.18
CA GLY A 128 -15.53 7.15 1.98
C GLY A 128 -14.51 7.41 0.89
N SER A 129 -14.49 6.60 -0.18
CA SER A 129 -13.58 6.82 -1.31
C SER A 129 -13.80 8.19 -1.96
N GLY A 130 -12.71 8.80 -2.44
CA GLY A 130 -12.74 10.00 -3.27
C GLY A 130 -13.15 9.67 -4.71
N HIS A 131 -12.30 10.05 -5.69
CA HIS A 131 -12.53 9.68 -7.09
C HIS A 131 -12.44 8.17 -7.29
N LEU A 132 -13.46 7.59 -7.97
CA LEU A 132 -13.49 6.16 -8.32
C LEU A 132 -13.14 5.98 -9.78
N PHE A 133 -12.29 5.00 -10.08
CA PHE A 133 -11.98 4.59 -11.45
C PHE A 133 -11.99 3.08 -11.61
N GLU A 134 -12.53 2.63 -12.73
CA GLU A 134 -12.66 1.20 -13.05
C GLU A 134 -11.34 0.63 -13.58
N THR A 135 -11.03 -0.60 -13.18
CA THR A 135 -9.83 -1.33 -13.59
C THR A 135 -10.13 -2.84 -13.69
N THR A 136 -9.09 -3.68 -13.77
CA THR A 136 -9.20 -5.14 -13.62
C THR A 136 -8.34 -5.59 -12.43
N PHE A 137 -8.58 -6.80 -11.92
CA PHE A 137 -7.76 -7.37 -10.85
C PHE A 137 -6.29 -7.41 -11.23
N GLU A 138 -5.96 -7.87 -12.44
CA GLU A 138 -4.59 -7.97 -12.92
C GLU A 138 -3.90 -6.60 -12.99
N LYS A 139 -4.57 -5.61 -13.59
CA LYS A 139 -4.01 -4.25 -13.72
C LYS A 139 -3.80 -3.60 -12.38
N GLU A 140 -4.75 -3.77 -11.45
CA GLU A 140 -4.63 -3.26 -10.10
C GLU A 140 -3.42 -3.87 -9.40
N VAL A 141 -3.33 -5.21 -9.35
CA VAL A 141 -2.25 -5.93 -8.68
C VAL A 141 -0.89 -5.61 -9.29
N HIS A 142 -0.79 -5.60 -10.62
CA HIS A 142 0.48 -5.30 -11.29
C HIS A 142 0.95 -3.87 -11.04
N SER A 143 0.05 -2.89 -11.09
CA SER A 143 0.41 -1.49 -10.84
C SER A 143 0.70 -1.22 -9.36
N ASP A 144 -0.05 -1.82 -8.44
CA ASP A 144 0.10 -1.64 -7.01
C ASP A 144 1.44 -2.23 -6.52
N LEU A 145 1.70 -3.50 -6.81
CA LEU A 145 2.97 -4.15 -6.45
C LEU A 145 4.19 -3.45 -7.05
N THR A 146 4.08 -2.96 -8.29
CA THR A 146 5.16 -2.18 -8.91
C THR A 146 5.32 -0.83 -8.22
N GLY A 147 4.22 -0.15 -7.90
CA GLY A 147 4.24 1.12 -7.21
C GLY A 147 4.94 1.05 -5.85
N GLU A 148 4.60 0.04 -5.04
CA GLU A 148 5.19 -0.18 -3.72
C GLU A 148 6.70 -0.43 -3.78
N ARG A 149 7.15 -1.25 -4.72
CA ARG A 149 8.58 -1.57 -4.91
C ARG A 149 9.36 -0.40 -5.49
N CYS A 150 8.70 0.42 -6.29
CA CYS A 150 9.31 1.57 -6.96
C CYS A 150 9.01 2.87 -6.21
N VAL A 151 8.34 3.82 -6.85
CA VAL A 151 8.25 5.23 -6.43
C VAL A 151 7.58 5.43 -5.07
N LEU A 152 6.64 4.56 -4.67
CA LEU A 152 5.91 4.76 -3.42
C LEU A 152 6.76 4.46 -2.17
N MET A 153 7.63 3.43 -2.21
CA MET A 153 8.42 3.03 -1.04
C MET A 153 9.87 2.63 -1.39
N GLY A 154 10.08 1.58 -2.19
CA GLY A 154 11.41 0.99 -2.39
C GLY A 154 12.41 1.95 -3.03
N LEU A 155 12.04 2.55 -4.16
CA LEU A 155 12.88 3.53 -4.85
C LEU A 155 13.06 4.79 -4.00
N LEU A 156 11.99 5.25 -3.32
CA LEU A 156 12.04 6.44 -2.47
C LEU A 156 13.07 6.27 -1.36
N GLN A 157 13.02 5.14 -0.63
CA GLN A 157 13.99 4.79 0.40
C GLN A 157 15.41 4.72 -0.17
N GLY A 158 15.58 4.03 -1.32
CA GLY A 158 16.88 3.90 -1.97
C GLY A 158 17.45 5.23 -2.46
N ALA A 159 16.63 6.11 -3.01
CA ALA A 159 17.03 7.43 -3.47
C ALA A 159 17.46 8.35 -2.29
N PHE A 160 16.69 8.33 -1.21
CA PHE A 160 17.04 9.06 0.01
C PHE A 160 18.39 8.59 0.57
N LEU A 161 18.58 7.27 0.68
CA LEU A 161 19.79 6.70 1.22
C LEU A 161 21.01 7.05 0.32
N ALA A 162 20.88 6.87 -0.98
CA ALA A 162 21.97 7.16 -1.93
C ALA A 162 22.41 8.63 -1.88
N GLN A 163 21.47 9.57 -1.87
CA GLN A 163 21.83 11.00 -1.76
C GLN A 163 22.43 11.33 -0.39
N TYR A 164 21.86 10.79 0.70
CA TYR A 164 22.38 10.98 2.04
C TYR A 164 23.83 10.50 2.15
N GLU A 165 24.13 9.29 1.68
CA GLU A 165 25.47 8.70 1.70
C GLU A 165 26.47 9.54 0.92
N VAL A 166 26.11 9.99 -0.30
CA VAL A 166 26.98 10.88 -1.10
C VAL A 166 27.30 12.17 -0.35
N LEU A 167 26.32 12.81 0.28
CA LEU A 167 26.57 14.01 1.06
C LEU A 167 27.48 13.73 2.26
N ARG A 168 27.27 12.61 2.96
CA ARG A 168 28.12 12.20 4.09
C ARG A 168 29.56 11.91 3.66
N GLU A 169 29.76 11.26 2.55
CA GLU A 169 31.10 10.99 1.95
C GLU A 169 31.84 12.28 1.59
N HIS A 170 31.10 13.35 1.24
CA HIS A 170 31.69 14.67 0.94
C HIS A 170 31.78 15.59 2.16
N GLY A 171 31.59 15.05 3.37
CA GLY A 171 31.87 15.75 4.62
C GLY A 171 30.72 16.57 5.22
N HIS A 172 29.52 16.49 4.63
CA HIS A 172 28.33 17.08 5.25
C HIS A 172 27.98 16.38 6.56
N SER A 173 27.55 17.14 7.56
CA SER A 173 27.08 16.57 8.83
C SER A 173 25.80 15.72 8.64
N PRO A 174 25.49 14.78 9.56
CA PRO A 174 24.24 14.03 9.50
C PRO A 174 23.00 14.92 9.43
N SER A 175 23.02 16.05 10.14
CA SER A 175 21.91 17.01 10.12
C SER A 175 21.76 17.70 8.77
N GLU A 176 22.86 18.18 8.17
CA GLU A 176 22.82 18.79 6.83
C GLU A 176 22.33 17.77 5.78
N ALA A 177 22.96 16.60 5.74
CA ALA A 177 22.60 15.56 4.77
C ALA A 177 21.11 15.14 4.89
N TYR A 178 20.57 15.04 6.11
CA TYR A 178 19.17 14.71 6.32
C TYR A 178 18.22 15.82 5.88
N ASN A 179 18.51 17.07 6.24
CA ASN A 179 17.67 18.21 5.88
C ASN A 179 17.59 18.39 4.35
N GLU A 180 18.75 18.35 3.66
CA GLU A 180 18.83 18.54 2.21
C GLU A 180 18.33 17.34 1.38
N THR A 181 18.07 16.19 2.03
CA THR A 181 17.60 14.99 1.33
C THR A 181 16.14 14.70 1.65
N ILE A 182 15.78 14.67 2.91
CA ILE A 182 14.49 14.11 3.36
C ILE A 182 13.58 15.18 3.95
N GLU A 183 14.09 15.98 4.90
CA GLU A 183 13.23 16.89 5.65
C GLU A 183 12.60 17.94 4.75
N GLU A 184 13.40 18.61 3.91
CA GLU A 184 12.90 19.61 2.97
C GLU A 184 11.93 19.00 1.94
N ALA A 185 12.24 17.81 1.44
CA ALA A 185 11.38 17.13 0.50
C ALA A 185 10.00 16.83 1.11
N LEU A 186 9.97 16.19 2.28
CA LEU A 186 8.72 15.70 2.89
C LEU A 186 7.93 16.80 3.60
N GLN A 187 8.61 17.74 4.23
CA GLN A 187 7.96 18.81 4.98
C GLN A 187 7.48 19.96 4.09
N SER A 188 8.18 20.23 3.00
CA SER A 188 7.94 21.42 2.17
C SER A 188 7.56 21.08 0.73
N LEU A 189 8.43 20.40 -0.03
CA LEU A 189 8.29 20.32 -1.48
C LEU A 189 7.21 19.32 -1.93
N TYR A 190 7.14 18.12 -1.36
CA TYR A 190 6.16 17.12 -1.78
C TYR A 190 4.71 17.51 -1.47
N PRO A 191 4.39 18.16 -0.34
CA PRO A 191 3.07 18.74 -0.15
C PRO A 191 2.66 19.73 -1.23
N LEU A 192 3.57 20.61 -1.67
CA LEU A 192 3.32 21.56 -2.75
C LEU A 192 3.13 20.88 -4.10
N ILE A 193 3.94 19.86 -4.40
CA ILE A 193 3.77 19.05 -5.62
C ILE A 193 2.39 18.35 -5.61
N SER A 194 1.98 17.81 -4.46
CA SER A 194 0.68 17.18 -4.30
C SER A 194 -0.49 18.14 -4.52
N GLU A 195 -0.35 19.37 -4.05
CA GLU A 195 -1.41 20.39 -4.13
C GLU A 195 -1.46 21.08 -5.49
N ARG A 196 -0.29 21.39 -6.08
CA ARG A 196 -0.15 22.33 -7.19
C ARG A 196 0.45 21.73 -8.46
N GLY A 197 1.10 20.57 -8.39
CA GLY A 197 1.83 19.95 -9.50
C GLY A 197 3.31 20.33 -9.57
N MET A 198 4.06 19.56 -10.35
CA MET A 198 5.51 19.71 -10.47
C MET A 198 5.93 20.98 -11.21
N ASP A 199 5.20 21.36 -12.24
CA ASP A 199 5.42 22.58 -13.03
C ASP A 199 5.27 23.83 -12.17
N TRP A 200 4.24 23.88 -11.32
CA TRP A 200 4.05 24.98 -10.38
C TRP A 200 5.18 25.04 -9.37
N MET A 201 5.58 23.91 -8.80
CA MET A 201 6.70 23.86 -7.85
C MET A 201 7.99 24.40 -8.50
N TYR A 202 8.32 23.96 -9.70
CA TYR A 202 9.48 24.48 -10.46
C TYR A 202 9.38 25.99 -10.69
N ALA A 203 8.23 26.48 -11.11
CA ALA A 203 8.04 27.92 -11.40
C ALA A 203 8.20 28.82 -10.16
N ASN A 204 8.02 28.25 -8.95
CA ASN A 204 8.12 28.98 -7.68
C ASN A 204 9.45 28.74 -6.91
N CYS A 205 10.40 28.01 -7.51
CA CYS A 205 11.75 27.85 -7.00
C CYS A 205 12.72 28.89 -7.65
N SER A 206 13.94 28.97 -7.12
CA SER A 206 15.00 29.79 -7.74
C SER A 206 15.33 29.30 -9.16
N THR A 207 15.77 30.20 -10.03
CA THR A 207 16.15 29.86 -11.41
C THR A 207 17.28 28.82 -11.47
N THR A 208 18.15 28.81 -10.48
CA THR A 208 19.23 27.82 -10.33
C THR A 208 18.65 26.43 -10.03
N ALA A 209 17.72 26.35 -9.08
CA ALA A 209 17.03 25.09 -8.75
C ALA A 209 16.23 24.56 -9.94
N GLN A 210 15.46 25.42 -10.61
CA GLN A 210 14.72 25.07 -11.83
C GLN A 210 15.63 24.46 -12.89
N ARG A 211 16.75 25.13 -13.20
CA ARG A 211 17.66 24.67 -14.25
C ARG A 211 18.30 23.33 -13.87
N GLY A 212 18.78 23.22 -12.64
CA GLY A 212 19.37 21.99 -12.13
C GLY A 212 18.40 20.80 -12.21
N ALA A 213 17.18 20.97 -11.69
CA ALA A 213 16.17 19.93 -11.70
C ALA A 213 15.78 19.49 -13.12
N LEU A 214 15.56 20.45 -14.03
CA LEU A 214 15.22 20.16 -15.44
C LEU A 214 16.36 19.44 -16.18
N ASP A 215 17.62 19.72 -15.85
CA ASP A 215 18.77 19.06 -16.47
C ASP A 215 19.04 17.65 -15.94
N TRP A 216 18.70 17.39 -14.66
CA TRP A 216 18.95 16.10 -14.05
C TRP A 216 17.78 15.11 -14.14
N ALA A 217 16.54 15.60 -14.20
CA ALA A 217 15.38 14.73 -14.29
C ALA A 217 15.45 13.70 -15.44
N PRO A 218 15.87 14.08 -16.69
CA PRO A 218 16.03 13.10 -17.76
C PRO A 218 17.06 12.01 -17.45
N LYS A 219 18.17 12.37 -16.78
CA LYS A 219 19.24 11.41 -16.43
C LYS A 219 18.73 10.37 -15.42
N PHE A 220 18.00 10.83 -14.40
CA PHE A 220 17.36 9.92 -13.45
C PHE A 220 16.33 9.03 -14.13
N ARG A 221 15.47 9.59 -14.99
CA ARG A 221 14.49 8.80 -15.75
C ARG A 221 15.17 7.69 -16.55
N ASP A 222 16.22 8.02 -17.29
CA ASP A 222 16.89 7.08 -18.17
C ASP A 222 17.64 5.98 -17.38
N THR A 223 18.13 6.30 -16.18
CA THR A 223 18.76 5.34 -15.27
C THR A 223 17.73 4.44 -14.58
N LEU A 224 16.61 5.01 -14.13
CA LEU A 224 15.60 4.28 -13.35
C LEU A 224 14.67 3.43 -14.20
N LYS A 225 14.35 3.87 -15.44
CA LYS A 225 13.38 3.17 -16.29
C LYS A 225 13.71 1.70 -16.50
N PRO A 226 14.96 1.28 -16.80
CA PRO A 226 15.29 -0.15 -16.95
C PRO A 226 15.08 -0.94 -15.66
N VAL A 227 15.39 -0.36 -14.50
CA VAL A 227 15.20 -1.02 -13.20
C VAL A 227 13.72 -1.20 -12.86
N ILE A 228 12.91 -0.17 -13.15
CA ILE A 228 11.45 -0.22 -12.97
C ILE A 228 10.83 -1.25 -13.91
N GLU A 229 11.32 -1.34 -15.16
CA GLU A 229 10.86 -2.35 -16.13
C GLU A 229 11.19 -3.77 -15.65
N ASP A 230 12.40 -4.03 -15.14
CA ASP A 230 12.77 -5.35 -14.57
C ASP A 230 11.85 -5.70 -13.40
N CYS A 231 11.58 -4.74 -12.50
CA CYS A 231 10.64 -4.91 -11.40
C CYS A 231 9.23 -5.27 -11.91
N TYR A 232 8.72 -4.54 -12.90
CA TYR A 232 7.41 -4.81 -13.49
C TYR A 232 7.32 -6.22 -14.10
N GLN A 233 8.37 -6.66 -14.82
CA GLN A 233 8.41 -8.00 -15.41
C GLN A 233 8.40 -9.10 -14.33
N LYS A 234 9.10 -8.91 -13.21
CA LYS A 234 9.08 -9.84 -12.08
C LYS A 234 7.73 -9.88 -11.37
N VAL A 235 7.05 -8.74 -11.30
CA VAL A 235 5.68 -8.67 -10.77
C VAL A 235 4.72 -9.48 -11.65
N ILE A 236 4.67 -9.21 -12.96
CA ILE A 236 3.71 -9.89 -13.85
C ILE A 236 4.00 -11.38 -14.04
N SER A 237 5.26 -11.79 -13.91
CA SER A 237 5.63 -13.23 -13.96
C SER A 237 5.27 -14.00 -12.69
N GLY A 238 4.85 -13.34 -11.61
CA GLY A 238 4.60 -13.93 -10.31
C GLY A 238 5.87 -14.27 -9.50
N GLU A 239 7.06 -13.91 -9.96
CA GLU A 239 8.31 -14.10 -9.20
C GLU A 239 8.25 -13.35 -7.87
N GLU A 240 7.83 -12.10 -7.87
CA GLU A 240 7.67 -11.27 -6.68
C GLU A 240 6.58 -11.81 -5.74
N ALA A 241 5.50 -12.37 -6.28
CA ALA A 241 4.47 -13.02 -5.48
C ALA A 241 5.00 -14.25 -4.75
N LYS A 242 5.80 -15.09 -5.42
CA LYS A 242 6.45 -16.25 -4.78
C LYS A 242 7.40 -15.85 -3.65
N ILE A 243 8.18 -14.79 -3.85
CA ILE A 243 9.09 -14.27 -2.82
C ILE A 243 8.29 -13.84 -1.58
N ALA A 244 7.21 -13.06 -1.77
CA ALA A 244 6.36 -12.60 -0.69
C ALA A 244 5.72 -13.77 0.08
N ILE A 245 5.10 -14.72 -0.63
CA ILE A 245 4.47 -15.91 -0.02
C ILE A 245 5.49 -16.72 0.76
N ASN A 246 6.63 -17.05 0.15
CA ASN A 246 7.68 -17.85 0.78
C ASN A 246 8.26 -17.18 2.02
N SER A 247 8.41 -15.86 2.01
CA SER A 247 8.91 -15.11 3.16
C SER A 247 7.88 -15.10 4.29
N ASN A 248 6.63 -14.76 3.97
CA ASN A 248 5.57 -14.52 4.95
C ASN A 248 4.97 -15.81 5.54
N SER A 249 5.22 -16.97 4.91
CA SER A 249 4.77 -18.28 5.38
C SER A 249 5.72 -18.93 6.39
N LYS A 250 6.89 -18.36 6.65
CA LYS A 250 7.85 -18.90 7.62
C LYS A 250 7.35 -18.72 9.05
N SER A 251 7.66 -19.69 9.92
CA SER A 251 7.28 -19.63 11.34
C SER A 251 7.96 -18.49 12.10
N ASP A 252 9.13 -18.05 11.66
CA ASP A 252 9.93 -16.96 12.22
C ASP A 252 9.75 -15.63 11.47
N TYR A 253 8.80 -15.56 10.53
CA TYR A 253 8.55 -14.38 9.68
C TYR A 253 8.53 -13.07 10.46
N ARG A 254 7.78 -13.02 11.58
CA ARG A 254 7.67 -11.78 12.36
C ARG A 254 9.00 -11.36 12.99
N GLN A 255 9.79 -12.31 13.47
CA GLN A 255 11.11 -12.01 14.04
C GLN A 255 12.07 -11.49 12.97
N GLN A 256 12.03 -12.10 11.78
CA GLN A 256 12.84 -11.66 10.66
C GLN A 256 12.44 -10.25 10.21
N LEU A 257 11.15 -9.98 10.07
CA LEU A 257 10.64 -8.65 9.71
C LEU A 257 11.02 -7.59 10.75
N ASP A 258 10.85 -7.88 12.05
CA ASP A 258 11.22 -6.96 13.13
C ASP A 258 12.72 -6.62 13.09
N LYS A 259 13.58 -7.61 12.77
CA LYS A 259 15.00 -7.38 12.59
C LYS A 259 15.27 -6.45 11.39
N GLU A 260 14.69 -6.71 10.23
CA GLU A 260 14.86 -5.89 9.02
C GLU A 260 14.37 -4.45 9.23
N LEU A 261 13.22 -4.28 9.90
CA LEU A 261 12.71 -2.95 10.26
C LEU A 261 13.62 -2.22 11.25
N ASN A 262 14.20 -2.93 12.21
CA ASN A 262 15.18 -2.37 13.12
C ASN A 262 16.49 -1.97 12.40
N ASP A 263 16.94 -2.77 11.45
CA ASP A 263 18.11 -2.42 10.64
C ASP A 263 17.87 -1.13 9.85
N VAL A 264 16.69 -0.95 9.25
CA VAL A 264 16.31 0.32 8.61
C VAL A 264 16.26 1.47 9.62
N ASN A 265 15.60 1.28 10.77
CA ASN A 265 15.44 2.32 11.80
C ASN A 265 16.78 2.78 12.41
N ASN A 266 17.79 1.90 12.40
CA ASN A 266 19.13 2.18 12.92
C ASN A 266 20.10 2.75 11.88
N GLN A 267 19.71 2.93 10.63
CA GLN A 267 20.52 3.67 9.67
C GLN A 267 20.75 5.09 10.16
N GLU A 268 21.96 5.61 10.01
CA GLU A 268 22.36 6.97 10.48
C GLU A 268 21.36 8.03 10.03
N MET A 269 20.90 7.93 8.80
CA MET A 269 19.89 8.81 8.20
C MET A 269 18.61 8.88 9.03
N TRP A 270 18.03 7.74 9.43
CA TRP A 270 16.81 7.71 10.22
C TRP A 270 17.01 8.06 11.69
N VAL A 271 18.20 7.75 12.24
CA VAL A 271 18.59 8.20 13.59
C VAL A 271 18.68 9.72 13.65
N ALA A 272 19.35 10.35 12.67
CA ALA A 272 19.40 11.80 12.54
C ALA A 272 18.00 12.41 12.39
N GLY A 273 17.18 11.82 11.53
CA GLY A 273 15.81 12.28 11.30
C GLY A 273 14.92 12.19 12.53
N LYS A 274 15.09 11.18 13.38
CA LYS A 274 14.34 11.06 14.64
C LYS A 274 14.61 12.26 15.56
N VAL A 275 15.86 12.66 15.70
CA VAL A 275 16.25 13.82 16.50
C VAL A 275 15.69 15.11 15.88
N LEU A 276 15.86 15.30 14.57
CA LEU A 276 15.43 16.52 13.88
C LEU A 276 13.90 16.71 13.95
N ARG A 277 13.12 15.64 13.78
CA ARG A 277 11.66 15.73 13.92
C ARG A 277 11.21 16.13 15.33
N GLN A 278 11.95 15.75 16.38
CA GLN A 278 11.67 16.19 17.75
C GLN A 278 11.93 17.68 17.97
N LEU A 279 12.79 18.30 17.16
CA LEU A 279 13.14 19.72 17.24
C LEU A 279 12.19 20.62 16.43
N ARG A 280 11.21 20.07 15.74
CA ARG A 280 10.20 20.87 15.05
C ARG A 280 9.34 21.63 16.07
N PRO A 281 9.00 22.92 15.79
CA PRO A 281 8.23 23.75 16.73
C PRO A 281 6.92 23.11 17.21
N GLU A 282 6.23 22.36 16.33
CA GLU A 282 4.99 21.68 16.66
C GLU A 282 5.16 20.46 17.60
N ASN A 283 6.39 20.04 17.85
CA ASN A 283 6.74 18.91 18.73
C ASN A 283 7.46 19.37 20.01
N LEU A 284 7.71 20.67 20.18
CA LEU A 284 8.26 21.28 21.37
C LEU A 284 7.16 21.76 22.31
#